data_a1cb5cccf1f336829437bfa1d55232ce
#
_entry.id   a1cb5cccf1f336829437bfa1d55232ce
#
_cell.length_a   1.000
_cell.length_b   1.000
_cell.length_c   1.000
_cell.angle_alpha   90.00
_cell.angle_beta   90.00
_cell.angle_gamma   90.00
#
_symmetry.space_group_name_H-M   'P 1'
#
loop_
_entity.id
_entity.type
_entity.pdbx_description
1 polymer ?
#
loop_
_entity_poly.entity_id
_entity_poly.type
_entity_poly.pdbx_seq_one_letter_code
_entity_poly.pdbx_strand_id
1 'polypeptide(L)'
;MSASEKVSGKNRERAVRIRERAEKIRSRIVEDRRVLHQDPEIGMDLPRTSAYICKCLDEMGISWKMCGGPLPRKMTEDYMAAGFPRMERATGVTAVIGSGSPCILLRADMDALPVKEENELSFRSCSGTGHMCGHDSHAAMLLGAARILKDMEGELKGSVKLMFQ
;
A
#
# COMPACT_ATOMS: atom_id res chain seq x y z
N MET A 1 28.46 30.69 0.55
CA MET A 1 27.44 29.68 0.13
C MET A 1 26.17 30.38 -0.29
N SER A 2 25.74 30.18 -1.49
CA SER A 2 24.48 30.73 -2.01
C SER A 2 23.26 30.08 -1.34
N ALA A 3 22.10 30.74 -1.42
CA ALA A 3 20.85 30.15 -0.94
C ALA A 3 20.52 28.80 -1.59
N SER A 4 20.86 28.65 -2.87
CA SER A 4 20.74 27.42 -3.66
C SER A 4 21.60 26.27 -3.10
N GLU A 5 22.84 26.52 -2.73
CA GLU A 5 23.75 25.51 -2.15
C GLU A 5 23.27 25.04 -0.78
N LYS A 6 22.72 25.95 0.06
CA LYS A 6 22.14 25.59 1.37
C LYS A 6 20.88 24.72 1.23
N VAL A 7 20.03 24.98 0.24
CA VAL A 7 18.84 24.16 -0.05
C VAL A 7 19.28 22.77 -0.54
N SER A 8 20.27 22.70 -1.44
CA SER A 8 20.82 21.44 -1.93
C SER A 8 21.42 20.59 -0.79
N GLY A 9 22.17 21.19 0.12
CA GLY A 9 22.74 20.52 1.29
C GLY A 9 21.67 19.90 2.20
N LYS A 10 20.66 20.69 2.59
CA LYS A 10 19.54 20.22 3.43
C LYS A 10 18.74 19.07 2.78
N ASN A 11 18.53 19.13 1.46
CA ASN A 11 17.83 18.05 0.75
C ASN A 11 18.66 16.75 0.73
N ARG A 12 19.99 16.85 0.59
CA ARG A 12 20.89 15.69 0.66
C ARG A 12 20.84 15.04 2.04
N GLU A 13 20.95 15.84 3.12
CA GLU A 13 20.85 15.34 4.51
C GLU A 13 19.51 14.66 4.78
N ARG A 14 18.41 15.24 4.28
CA ARG A 14 17.07 14.63 4.40
C ARG A 14 17.01 13.31 3.66
N ALA A 15 17.53 13.22 2.43
CA ALA A 15 17.58 11.98 1.66
C ALA A 15 18.36 10.87 2.38
N VAL A 16 19.50 11.21 3.01
CA VAL A 16 20.27 10.25 3.82
C VAL A 16 19.43 9.74 5.00
N ARG A 17 18.79 10.62 5.75
CA ARG A 17 17.93 10.21 6.88
C ARG A 17 16.75 9.33 6.46
N ILE A 18 16.13 9.61 5.32
CA ILE A 18 15.05 8.76 4.77
C ILE A 18 15.59 7.38 4.44
N ARG A 19 16.75 7.29 3.79
CA ARG A 19 17.40 6.03 3.45
C ARG A 19 17.74 5.20 4.69
N GLU A 20 18.29 5.81 5.72
CA GLU A 20 18.61 5.15 7.00
C GLU A 20 17.35 4.61 7.68
N ARG A 21 16.24 5.36 7.66
CA ARG A 21 14.95 4.89 8.18
C ARG A 21 14.42 3.71 7.37
N ALA A 22 14.50 3.79 6.05
CA ALA A 22 14.06 2.70 5.17
C ALA A 22 14.85 1.41 5.44
N GLU A 23 16.17 1.51 5.65
CA GLU A 23 16.99 0.35 5.97
C GLU A 23 16.64 -0.25 7.35
N LYS A 24 16.35 0.57 8.35
CA LYS A 24 15.92 0.12 9.69
C LYS A 24 14.61 -0.65 9.67
N ILE A 25 13.68 -0.32 8.78
CA ILE A 25 12.37 -0.98 8.67
C ILE A 25 12.31 -2.02 7.54
N ARG A 26 13.43 -2.31 6.88
CA ARG A 26 13.50 -3.24 5.74
C ARG A 26 12.88 -4.61 6.05
N SER A 27 13.21 -5.19 7.21
CA SER A 27 12.66 -6.49 7.63
C SER A 27 11.14 -6.45 7.77
N ARG A 28 10.59 -5.35 8.28
CA ARG A 28 9.14 -5.16 8.40
C ARG A 28 8.46 -5.02 7.03
N ILE A 29 9.06 -4.31 6.08
CA ILE A 29 8.54 -4.21 4.71
C ILE A 29 8.52 -5.60 4.04
N VAL A 30 9.57 -6.39 4.24
CA VAL A 30 9.64 -7.76 3.73
C VAL A 30 8.58 -8.66 4.39
N GLU A 31 8.34 -8.50 5.68
CA GLU A 31 7.29 -9.23 6.41
C GLU A 31 5.90 -8.85 5.90
N ASP A 32 5.59 -7.55 5.80
CA ASP A 32 4.32 -7.07 5.24
C ASP A 32 4.07 -7.65 3.83
N ARG A 33 5.09 -7.65 2.99
CA ARG A 33 5.01 -8.25 1.65
C ARG A 33 4.71 -9.74 1.71
N ARG A 34 5.34 -10.50 2.60
CA ARG A 34 5.13 -11.94 2.73
C ARG A 34 3.74 -12.29 3.24
N VAL A 35 3.22 -11.51 4.19
CA VAL A 35 1.85 -11.68 4.70
C VAL A 35 0.83 -11.45 3.58
N LEU A 36 0.97 -10.37 2.81
CA LEU A 36 0.10 -10.08 1.67
C LEU A 36 0.21 -11.16 0.58
N HIS A 37 1.42 -11.65 0.33
CA HIS A 37 1.69 -12.68 -0.68
C HIS A 37 1.03 -14.02 -0.38
N GLN A 38 0.96 -14.39 0.90
CA GLN A 38 0.38 -15.68 1.33
C GLN A 38 -1.12 -15.76 1.17
N ASP A 39 -1.81 -14.63 1.25
CA ASP A 39 -3.29 -14.57 1.23
C ASP A 39 -3.81 -13.62 0.13
N PRO A 40 -3.53 -13.93 -1.14
CA PRO A 40 -3.90 -13.09 -2.26
C PRO A 40 -5.40 -13.11 -2.52
N GLU A 41 -5.95 -11.94 -2.83
CA GLU A 41 -7.32 -11.75 -3.26
C GLU A 41 -7.35 -11.11 -4.64
N ILE A 42 -8.32 -11.46 -5.47
CA ILE A 42 -8.43 -10.97 -6.85
C ILE A 42 -9.60 -10.01 -7.03
N GLY A 43 -9.43 -9.06 -7.95
CA GLY A 43 -10.47 -8.12 -8.31
C GLY A 43 -10.55 -6.93 -7.37
N MET A 44 -11.77 -6.50 -7.03
CA MET A 44 -12.01 -5.26 -6.28
C MET A 44 -12.49 -5.49 -4.84
N ASP A 45 -12.95 -6.69 -4.52
CA ASP A 45 -13.44 -7.07 -3.18
C ASP A 45 -12.33 -7.83 -2.44
N LEU A 46 -11.53 -7.08 -1.68
CA LEU A 46 -10.29 -7.54 -1.04
C LEU A 46 -10.36 -7.35 0.49
N PRO A 47 -11.32 -7.99 1.18
CA PRO A 47 -11.57 -7.71 2.59
C PRO A 47 -10.41 -8.06 3.51
N ARG A 48 -9.67 -9.14 3.25
CA ARG A 48 -8.55 -9.57 4.09
C ARG A 48 -7.33 -8.67 3.88
N THR A 49 -7.02 -8.34 2.63
CA THR A 49 -5.94 -7.44 2.26
C THR A 49 -6.16 -6.05 2.84
N SER A 50 -7.37 -5.48 2.68
CA SER A 50 -7.70 -4.17 3.25
C SER A 50 -7.72 -4.19 4.78
N ALA A 51 -8.19 -5.25 5.43
CA ALA A 51 -8.13 -5.40 6.89
C ALA A 51 -6.68 -5.41 7.41
N TYR A 52 -5.77 -6.10 6.71
CA TYR A 52 -4.35 -6.08 7.06
C TYR A 52 -3.74 -4.68 6.95
N ILE A 53 -4.05 -3.96 5.88
CA ILE A 53 -3.57 -2.58 5.67
C ILE A 53 -4.11 -1.65 6.75
N CYS A 54 -5.42 -1.73 7.07
CA CYS A 54 -6.03 -0.95 8.16
C CYS A 54 -5.33 -1.22 9.48
N LYS A 55 -5.10 -2.49 9.84
CA LYS A 55 -4.35 -2.87 11.04
C LYS A 55 -2.95 -2.23 11.07
N CYS A 56 -2.21 -2.27 9.96
CA CYS A 56 -0.90 -1.65 9.88
C CYS A 56 -0.96 -0.12 10.06
N LEU A 57 -1.97 0.55 9.52
CA LEU A 57 -2.19 1.99 9.70
C LEU A 57 -2.55 2.32 11.15
N ASP A 58 -3.39 1.51 11.81
CA ASP A 58 -3.71 1.65 13.23
C ASP A 58 -2.47 1.52 14.12
N GLU A 59 -1.61 0.52 13.85
CA GLU A 59 -0.33 0.33 14.55
C GLU A 59 0.60 1.56 14.44
N MET A 60 0.49 2.33 13.35
CA MET A 60 1.23 3.57 13.12
C MET A 60 0.53 4.82 13.70
N GLY A 61 -0.68 4.69 14.24
CA GLY A 61 -1.50 5.83 14.67
C GLY A 61 -1.91 6.74 13.50
N ILE A 62 -2.13 6.16 12.31
CA ILE A 62 -2.58 6.87 11.12
C ILE A 62 -4.06 6.64 10.92
N SER A 63 -4.86 7.70 10.97
CA SER A 63 -6.28 7.63 10.68
C SER A 63 -6.53 7.30 9.21
N TRP A 64 -7.43 6.36 8.97
CA TRP A 64 -7.77 5.86 7.64
C TRP A 64 -9.29 5.86 7.41
N LYS A 65 -9.68 5.71 6.15
CA LYS A 65 -11.06 5.52 5.73
C LYS A 65 -11.11 4.46 4.64
N MET A 66 -12.12 3.58 4.74
CA MET A 66 -12.47 2.74 3.59
C MET A 66 -12.95 3.63 2.45
N CYS A 67 -12.46 3.37 1.26
CA CYS A 67 -12.95 3.96 0.02
C CYS A 67 -13.40 2.85 -0.92
N GLY A 68 -14.38 3.13 -1.71
CA GLY A 68 -15.11 2.14 -2.49
C GLY A 68 -16.55 2.04 -1.99
N GLY A 69 -17.24 0.99 -2.35
CA GLY A 69 -18.64 0.81 -2.00
C GLY A 69 -19.27 -0.28 -2.84
N PRO A 70 -20.61 -0.41 -2.84
CA PRO A 70 -21.30 -1.38 -3.66
C PRO A 70 -20.93 -1.24 -5.14
N LEU A 71 -20.65 -2.35 -5.80
CA LEU A 71 -20.41 -2.38 -7.23
C LEU A 71 -21.75 -2.36 -7.98
N PRO A 72 -21.83 -1.62 -9.11
CA PRO A 72 -22.99 -1.71 -9.99
C PRO A 72 -23.22 -3.17 -10.43
N ARG A 73 -24.48 -3.62 -10.44
CA ARG A 73 -24.84 -4.99 -10.82
C ARG A 73 -24.23 -5.42 -12.16
N LYS A 74 -24.29 -4.54 -13.17
CA LYS A 74 -23.69 -4.81 -14.47
C LYS A 74 -22.19 -5.07 -14.37
N MET A 75 -21.45 -4.32 -13.57
CA MET A 75 -20.02 -4.51 -13.36
C MET A 75 -19.74 -5.87 -12.72
N THR A 76 -20.50 -6.26 -11.70
CA THR A 76 -20.41 -7.59 -11.08
C THR A 76 -20.65 -8.70 -12.10
N GLU A 77 -21.67 -8.56 -12.94
CA GLU A 77 -21.99 -9.53 -14.00
C GLU A 77 -20.86 -9.61 -15.05
N ASP A 78 -20.31 -8.46 -15.48
CA ASP A 78 -19.22 -8.39 -16.45
C ASP A 78 -17.93 -9.07 -15.91
N TYR A 79 -17.59 -8.85 -14.64
CA TYR A 79 -16.46 -9.52 -13.98
C TYR A 79 -16.67 -11.04 -13.86
N MET A 80 -17.87 -11.48 -13.49
CA MET A 80 -18.20 -12.91 -13.44
C MET A 80 -18.10 -13.56 -14.81
N ALA A 81 -18.56 -12.89 -15.85
CA ALA A 81 -18.44 -13.35 -17.23
C ALA A 81 -16.97 -13.44 -17.70
N ALA A 82 -16.08 -12.61 -17.14
CA ALA A 82 -14.65 -12.65 -17.37
C ALA A 82 -13.90 -13.69 -16.48
N GLY A 83 -14.62 -14.50 -15.68
CA GLY A 83 -14.04 -15.56 -14.85
C GLY A 83 -13.59 -15.12 -13.47
N PHE A 84 -13.89 -13.89 -13.04
CA PHE A 84 -13.63 -13.44 -11.68
C PHE A 84 -14.70 -13.96 -10.71
N PRO A 85 -14.37 -14.09 -9.41
CA PRO A 85 -15.37 -14.39 -8.39
C PRO A 85 -16.43 -13.29 -8.34
N ARG A 86 -17.58 -13.61 -7.78
CA ARG A 86 -18.61 -12.60 -7.52
C ARG A 86 -18.07 -11.56 -6.54
N MET A 87 -18.09 -10.31 -6.93
CA MET A 87 -17.70 -9.16 -6.12
C MET A 87 -18.91 -8.26 -5.92
N GLU A 88 -19.18 -7.88 -4.68
CA GLU A 88 -20.34 -7.05 -4.35
C GLU A 88 -19.96 -5.61 -4.03
N ARG A 89 -18.68 -5.39 -3.68
CA ARG A 89 -18.16 -4.09 -3.30
C ARG A 89 -16.68 -3.93 -3.66
N ALA A 90 -16.22 -2.68 -3.70
CA ALA A 90 -14.80 -2.36 -3.73
C ALA A 90 -14.31 -2.04 -2.30
N THR A 91 -13.08 -2.45 -1.97
CA THR A 91 -12.49 -2.37 -0.61
C THR A 91 -11.18 -1.60 -0.60
N GLY A 92 -11.13 -0.41 -1.17
CA GLY A 92 -9.95 0.45 -1.09
C GLY A 92 -9.77 1.09 0.29
N VAL A 93 -8.56 1.50 0.62
CA VAL A 93 -8.22 2.21 1.87
C VAL A 93 -7.50 3.50 1.55
N THR A 94 -7.90 4.60 2.20
CA THR A 94 -7.21 5.88 2.11
C THR A 94 -6.81 6.38 3.48
N ALA A 95 -5.66 7.06 3.55
CA ALA A 95 -5.16 7.72 4.74
C ALA A 95 -4.47 9.04 4.36
N VAL A 96 -4.31 9.95 5.32
CA VAL A 96 -3.61 11.23 5.11
C VAL A 96 -2.62 11.43 6.25
N ILE A 97 -1.40 11.81 5.90
CA ILE A 97 -0.33 12.16 6.85
C ILE A 97 0.04 13.63 6.60
N GLY A 98 0.19 14.40 7.68
CA GLY A 98 0.39 15.85 7.60
C GLY A 98 -0.90 16.61 7.32
N SER A 99 -0.78 17.91 7.02
CA SER A 99 -1.93 18.76 6.79
C SER A 99 -1.59 19.92 5.83
N GLY A 100 -2.64 20.49 5.22
CA GLY A 100 -2.48 21.64 4.33
C GLY A 100 -2.00 21.29 2.93
N SER A 101 -1.48 22.30 2.24
CA SER A 101 -1.09 22.26 0.82
C SER A 101 0.42 22.48 0.67
N PRO A 102 1.09 21.85 -0.32
CA PRO A 102 0.51 20.95 -1.33
C PRO A 102 0.13 19.57 -0.76
N CYS A 103 -0.76 18.86 -1.46
CA CYS A 103 -1.08 17.47 -1.17
C CYS A 103 -0.53 16.55 -2.28
N ILE A 104 0.25 15.56 -1.90
CA ILE A 104 0.79 14.55 -2.83
C ILE A 104 0.02 13.26 -2.62
N LEU A 105 -0.38 12.59 -3.71
CA LEU A 105 -0.99 11.27 -3.68
C LEU A 105 0.06 10.19 -3.98
N LEU A 106 0.15 9.19 -3.09
CA LEU A 106 0.87 7.94 -3.31
C LEU A 106 -0.17 6.80 -3.41
N ARG A 107 -0.07 6.00 -4.45
CA ARG A 107 -1.01 4.90 -4.73
C ARG A 107 -0.29 3.56 -4.82
N ALA A 108 -0.90 2.53 -4.25
CA ALA A 108 -0.55 1.13 -4.46
C ALA A 108 -1.81 0.33 -4.83
N ASP A 109 -1.68 -0.56 -5.80
CA ASP A 109 -2.65 -1.60 -6.07
C ASP A 109 -2.47 -2.77 -5.07
N MET A 110 -3.53 -3.55 -4.86
CA MET A 110 -3.56 -4.59 -3.83
C MET A 110 -4.00 -5.95 -4.34
N ASP A 111 -4.62 -6.00 -5.51
CA ASP A 111 -5.20 -7.22 -6.07
C ASP A 111 -4.14 -8.20 -6.57
N ALA A 112 -4.51 -9.47 -6.59
CA ALA A 112 -3.71 -10.54 -7.15
C ALA A 112 -4.28 -11.02 -8.51
N LEU A 113 -3.63 -12.00 -9.11
CA LEU A 113 -4.04 -12.61 -10.37
C LEU A 113 -4.57 -14.02 -10.16
N PRO A 114 -5.48 -14.51 -11.03
CA PRO A 114 -5.96 -15.89 -11.00
C PRO A 114 -4.90 -16.85 -11.58
N VAL A 115 -3.71 -16.83 -11.00
CA VAL A 115 -2.56 -17.63 -11.41
C VAL A 115 -2.04 -18.39 -10.19
N LYS A 116 -1.98 -19.72 -10.31
CA LYS A 116 -1.42 -20.58 -9.26
C LYS A 116 0.08 -20.37 -9.13
N GLU A 117 0.54 -20.20 -7.90
CA GLU A 117 1.96 -20.10 -7.61
C GLU A 117 2.60 -21.50 -7.61
N GLU A 118 3.73 -21.64 -8.32
CA GLU A 118 4.47 -22.89 -8.47
C GLU A 118 5.78 -22.90 -7.65
N ASN A 119 6.12 -21.80 -6.99
CA ASN A 119 7.30 -21.69 -6.14
C ASN A 119 7.18 -22.56 -4.88
N GLU A 120 8.32 -23.02 -4.35
CA GLU A 120 8.41 -23.71 -3.06
C GLU A 120 8.82 -22.80 -1.91
N LEU A 121 8.28 -21.57 -1.88
CA LEU A 121 8.56 -20.61 -0.84
C LEU A 121 7.71 -20.88 0.41
N SER A 122 8.29 -20.66 1.59
CA SER A 122 7.58 -20.84 2.87
C SER A 122 6.38 -19.90 3.05
N PHE A 123 6.33 -18.81 2.28
CA PHE A 123 5.26 -17.81 2.24
C PHE A 123 4.49 -17.81 0.91
N ARG A 124 4.53 -18.89 0.14
CA ARG A 124 3.76 -19.01 -1.10
C ARG A 124 2.25 -18.98 -0.84
N SER A 125 1.50 -18.53 -1.80
CA SER A 125 0.06 -18.74 -1.81
C SER A 125 -0.27 -20.23 -1.96
N CYS A 126 -1.22 -20.69 -1.15
CA CYS A 126 -1.78 -22.05 -1.26
C CYS A 126 -3.12 -22.09 -1.99
N SER A 127 -3.58 -20.95 -2.50
CA SER A 127 -4.80 -20.79 -3.29
C SER A 127 -4.51 -20.92 -4.80
N GLY A 128 -5.54 -20.90 -5.62
CA GLY A 128 -5.40 -20.81 -7.08
C GLY A 128 -5.06 -19.41 -7.58
N THR A 129 -4.72 -18.48 -6.69
CA THR A 129 -4.40 -17.08 -6.96
C THR A 129 -3.03 -16.73 -6.46
N GLY A 130 -2.37 -15.72 -7.03
CA GLY A 130 -1.04 -15.32 -6.61
C GLY A 130 -0.67 -13.90 -7.04
N HIS A 131 0.22 -13.26 -6.31
CA HIS A 131 0.76 -11.93 -6.60
C HIS A 131 1.87 -11.99 -7.67
N MET A 132 1.50 -12.37 -8.90
CA MET A 132 2.44 -12.51 -10.01
C MET A 132 2.79 -11.18 -10.70
N CYS A 133 2.07 -10.09 -10.38
CA CYS A 133 2.35 -8.73 -10.86
C CYS A 133 3.11 -7.88 -9.84
N GLY A 134 3.26 -8.36 -8.59
CA GLY A 134 4.01 -7.66 -7.54
C GLY A 134 3.20 -6.61 -6.77
N HIS A 135 1.87 -6.63 -6.82
CA HIS A 135 1.02 -5.68 -6.07
C HIS A 135 1.17 -5.83 -4.55
N ASP A 136 1.48 -7.01 -4.04
CA ASP A 136 1.92 -7.24 -2.65
C ASP A 136 3.14 -6.39 -2.27
N SER A 137 4.10 -6.25 -3.19
CA SER A 137 5.27 -5.40 -3.00
C SER A 137 4.91 -3.92 -3.06
N HIS A 138 4.00 -3.51 -3.94
CA HIS A 138 3.52 -2.12 -4.00
C HIS A 138 2.85 -1.72 -2.69
N ALA A 139 1.94 -2.55 -2.18
CA ALA A 139 1.26 -2.30 -0.91
C ALA A 139 2.24 -2.27 0.27
N ALA A 140 3.19 -3.22 0.35
CA ALA A 140 4.21 -3.25 1.39
C ALA A 140 5.16 -2.03 1.34
N MET A 141 5.55 -1.59 0.14
CA MET A 141 6.36 -0.38 -0.04
C MET A 141 5.60 0.87 0.39
N LEU A 142 4.29 0.96 0.09
CA LEU A 142 3.47 2.10 0.51
C LEU A 142 3.27 2.11 2.04
N LEU A 143 3.11 0.95 2.69
CA LEU A 143 3.12 0.83 4.15
C LEU A 143 4.47 1.25 4.74
N GLY A 144 5.58 0.88 4.11
CA GLY A 144 6.91 1.33 4.48
C GLY A 144 7.08 2.84 4.37
N ALA A 145 6.61 3.43 3.27
CA ALA A 145 6.59 4.89 3.10
C ALA A 145 5.72 5.58 4.15
N ALA A 146 4.56 5.01 4.49
CA ALA A 146 3.67 5.52 5.54
C ALA A 146 4.38 5.62 6.90
N ARG A 147 5.14 4.57 7.30
CA ARG A 147 5.93 4.58 8.55
C ARG A 147 6.94 5.72 8.58
N ILE A 148 7.71 5.88 7.50
CA ILE A 148 8.73 6.93 7.40
C ILE A 148 8.09 8.32 7.41
N LEU A 149 7.01 8.50 6.66
CA LEU A 149 6.28 9.78 6.59
C LEU A 149 5.67 10.13 7.94
N LYS A 150 5.13 9.16 8.67
CA LYS A 150 4.57 9.36 10.01
C LYS A 150 5.66 9.76 11.01
N ASP A 151 6.81 9.09 10.99
CA ASP A 151 7.97 9.46 11.82
C ASP A 151 8.50 10.87 11.53
N MET A 152 8.28 11.36 10.32
CA MET A 152 8.73 12.68 9.85
C MET A 152 7.58 13.68 9.71
N GLU A 153 6.40 13.39 10.24
CA GLU A 153 5.19 14.20 10.02
C GLU A 153 5.38 15.68 10.35
N GLY A 154 6.09 15.99 11.43
CA GLY A 154 6.42 17.37 11.84
C GLY A 154 7.34 18.13 10.87
N GLU A 155 7.98 17.45 9.93
CA GLU A 155 8.86 18.07 8.91
C GLU A 155 8.14 18.25 7.55
N LEU A 156 6.91 17.74 7.40
CA LEU A 156 6.14 17.86 6.15
C LEU A 156 5.68 19.31 5.94
N LYS A 157 5.83 19.76 4.71
CA LYS A 157 5.31 21.06 4.25
C LYS A 157 4.05 20.86 3.39
N GLY A 158 3.00 20.32 3.99
CA GLY A 158 1.80 19.92 3.30
C GLY A 158 1.36 18.54 3.75
N SER A 159 0.61 17.84 2.93
CA SER A 159 0.07 16.52 3.26
C SER A 159 0.41 15.47 2.20
N VAL A 160 0.41 14.21 2.64
CA VAL A 160 0.54 13.06 1.75
C VAL A 160 -0.70 12.19 1.93
N LYS A 161 -1.44 11.99 0.85
CA LYS A 161 -2.56 11.06 0.79
C LYS A 161 -2.06 9.70 0.32
N LEU A 162 -2.37 8.67 1.08
CA LEU A 162 -2.11 7.28 0.73
C LEU A 162 -3.38 6.68 0.16
N MET A 163 -3.28 5.88 -0.89
CA MET A 163 -4.39 5.15 -1.50
C MET A 163 -3.95 3.72 -1.82
N PHE A 164 -4.58 2.78 -1.14
CA PHE A 164 -4.48 1.35 -1.42
C PHE A 164 -5.76 0.93 -2.15
N GLN A 165 -5.60 0.36 -3.36
CA GLN A 165 -6.72 0.11 -4.27
C GLN A 165 -6.61 -1.27 -4.93
#